data_2590413a5a8312eb9d9e7df117cfe598
#
_entry.id   2590413a5a8312eb9d9e7df117cfe598
#
_cell.length_a   1.000
_cell.length_b   1.000
_cell.length_c   1.000
_cell.angle_alpha   90.00
_cell.angle_beta   90.00
_cell.angle_gamma   90.00
#
_symmetry.space_group_name_H-M   'P 1'
#
loop_
_entity.id
_entity.type
_entity.pdbx_description
1 polymer ?
#
loop_
_entity_poly.entity_id
_entity_poly.type
_entity_poly.pdbx_seq_one_letter_code
_entity_poly.pdbx_strand_id
1 'polypeptide(L)'
;MNFNSTKKTNRNYKMIFFTILSLAAAILLVFIISTRLIKKDNPLVLDRNTDKDLTIYIASDIHYLSDKLSDQGSAYEKFVTSGDGKLLKYIDEITDTFVYEIQQNKPDVLIVSGDLTSNGEKASHKDLAEKFKTIEKGGTQVYVIPGNHDIFNIWAREFRGDKQYVTDYVSDKEFSEIYADFGFDEAISRDENSLSYLAAPNDKLWFLMLDSIKYKENLSIGIPAADGLLKSSTLKWIEACFKMAEEKGANIIPVMHHNILDHSEVIREGYTLNNSGQTLILFKKYQLNLVFSGHIHVQDISSDQKPENPLYDIASGALSVYPHHYGVLKYSSEQNSLEYQTQSLDVDAWAKAKHKKDKILLSFNKYSEDYFSKMAYDRAYKSLADSGYEEEQIELLADVIKTLNVRYFSGMENLNASDVIHSEGYKLWTEYPDSFLKNYVATIISDKDTDDNHLSIKLEPVTDKTAQ
;
A
#
# COMPACT_ATOMS: atom_id res chain seq x y z
N MET A 1 -18.48 83.04 3.03
CA MET A 1 -17.22 82.66 2.40
C MET A 1 -16.92 81.20 2.67
N ASN A 2 -16.65 80.40 1.64
CA ASN A 2 -16.04 79.06 1.69
C ASN A 2 -16.75 77.90 2.33
N PHE A 3 -17.70 77.27 1.60
CA PHE A 3 -18.19 75.89 1.82
C PHE A 3 -17.88 74.95 0.64
N ASN A 4 -16.92 75.28 -0.23
CA ASN A 4 -16.65 74.47 -1.49
C ASN A 4 -15.34 73.68 -1.52
N SER A 5 -14.52 73.69 -0.44
CA SER A 5 -13.19 73.02 -0.44
C SER A 5 -13.19 71.55 0.02
N THR A 6 -14.12 71.15 0.94
CA THR A 6 -14.13 69.82 1.55
C THR A 6 -14.76 68.72 0.65
N LYS A 7 -15.63 69.05 -0.33
CA LYS A 7 -16.25 68.07 -1.20
C LYS A 7 -15.30 67.56 -2.33
N LYS A 8 -14.33 68.37 -2.73
CA LYS A 8 -13.39 68.00 -3.82
C LYS A 8 -12.29 67.04 -3.36
N THR A 9 -11.79 67.17 -2.13
CA THR A 9 -10.82 66.29 -1.50
C THR A 9 -11.40 64.87 -1.25
N ASN A 10 -12.62 64.75 -0.77
CA ASN A 10 -13.25 63.45 -0.46
C ASN A 10 -13.58 62.65 -1.72
N ARG A 11 -13.78 63.30 -2.89
CA ARG A 11 -14.01 62.62 -4.15
C ARG A 11 -12.71 62.06 -4.74
N ASN A 12 -11.56 62.72 -4.55
CA ASN A 12 -10.29 62.26 -4.99
C ASN A 12 -9.78 61.04 -4.16
N TYR A 13 -9.99 61.04 -2.84
CA TYR A 13 -9.66 59.88 -1.99
C TYR A 13 -10.49 58.64 -2.32
N LYS A 14 -11.79 58.78 -2.61
CA LYS A 14 -12.63 57.67 -3.05
C LYS A 14 -12.15 57.13 -4.43
N MET A 15 -11.77 57.99 -5.34
CA MET A 15 -11.31 57.59 -6.68
C MET A 15 -9.96 56.87 -6.58
N ILE A 16 -9.02 57.35 -5.75
CA ILE A 16 -7.73 56.70 -5.47
C ILE A 16 -7.97 55.34 -4.79
N PHE A 17 -8.86 55.25 -3.81
CA PHE A 17 -9.19 54.01 -3.14
C PHE A 17 -9.78 52.95 -4.10
N PHE A 18 -10.70 53.31 -4.98
CA PHE A 18 -11.24 52.42 -6.01
C PHE A 18 -10.18 52.01 -7.05
N THR A 19 -9.24 52.88 -7.38
CA THR A 19 -8.14 52.55 -8.31
C THR A 19 -7.15 51.56 -7.66
N ILE A 20 -6.84 51.73 -6.39
CA ILE A 20 -5.99 50.78 -5.67
C ILE A 20 -6.69 49.42 -5.51
N LEU A 21 -7.99 49.42 -5.21
CA LEU A 21 -8.77 48.19 -5.08
C LEU A 21 -8.88 47.44 -6.41
N SER A 22 -9.08 48.13 -7.52
CA SER A 22 -9.09 47.50 -8.85
C SER A 22 -7.71 47.00 -9.29
N LEU A 23 -6.63 47.69 -8.91
CA LEU A 23 -5.27 47.23 -9.16
C LEU A 23 -4.93 45.98 -8.36
N ALA A 24 -5.31 45.94 -7.06
CA ALA A 24 -5.15 44.79 -6.21
C ALA A 24 -5.95 43.57 -6.71
N ALA A 25 -7.19 43.77 -7.18
CA ALA A 25 -8.01 42.74 -7.80
C ALA A 25 -7.41 42.22 -9.11
N ALA A 26 -6.85 43.12 -9.95
CA ALA A 26 -6.16 42.72 -11.17
C ALA A 26 -4.87 41.93 -10.90
N ILE A 27 -4.08 42.33 -9.89
CA ILE A 27 -2.88 41.60 -9.46
C ILE A 27 -3.26 40.22 -8.89
N LEU A 28 -4.33 40.12 -8.09
CA LEU A 28 -4.84 38.85 -7.59
C LEU A 28 -5.33 37.95 -8.73
N LEU A 29 -6.00 38.51 -9.72
CA LEU A 29 -6.46 37.77 -10.91
C LEU A 29 -5.28 37.27 -11.75
N VAL A 30 -4.27 38.10 -11.96
CA VAL A 30 -3.02 37.73 -12.67
C VAL A 30 -2.26 36.66 -11.86
N PHE A 31 -2.22 36.77 -10.54
CA PHE A 31 -1.62 35.74 -9.66
C PHE A 31 -2.37 34.42 -9.73
N ILE A 32 -3.72 34.43 -9.70
CA ILE A 32 -4.56 33.24 -9.84
C ILE A 32 -4.41 32.62 -11.24
N ILE A 33 -4.33 33.46 -12.30
CA ILE A 33 -4.11 32.99 -13.66
C ILE A 33 -2.68 32.45 -13.83
N SER A 34 -1.66 33.11 -13.27
CA SER A 34 -0.28 32.62 -13.33
C SER A 34 -0.08 31.33 -12.52
N THR A 35 -0.71 31.18 -11.34
CA THR A 35 -0.69 29.92 -10.58
C THR A 35 -1.44 28.80 -11.30
N ARG A 36 -2.50 29.09 -12.06
CA ARG A 36 -3.17 28.12 -12.93
C ARG A 36 -2.39 27.81 -14.21
N LEU A 37 -1.58 28.74 -14.72
CA LEU A 37 -0.72 28.52 -15.90
C LEU A 37 0.61 27.83 -15.52
N ILE A 38 1.12 28.05 -14.30
CA ILE A 38 2.30 27.33 -13.76
C ILE A 38 1.94 25.89 -13.35
N LYS A 39 0.65 25.58 -13.10
CA LYS A 39 0.15 24.19 -12.93
C LYS A 39 0.01 23.39 -14.24
N LYS A 40 0.54 23.90 -15.35
CA LYS A 40 0.68 23.17 -16.63
C LYS A 40 2.15 22.93 -16.97
N ASP A 41 2.95 22.45 -16.03
CA ASP A 41 4.00 21.53 -16.40
C ASP A 41 3.26 20.20 -16.67
N ASN A 42 3.30 19.77 -17.94
CA ASN A 42 2.60 18.61 -18.45
C ASN A 42 2.69 17.47 -17.45
N PRO A 43 1.57 16.89 -16.96
CA PRO A 43 1.62 15.52 -16.54
C PRO A 43 2.18 14.74 -17.73
N LEU A 44 3.07 13.80 -17.50
CA LEU A 44 3.48 12.81 -18.48
C LEU A 44 2.19 12.16 -18.99
N VAL A 45 1.61 12.73 -20.03
CA VAL A 45 0.55 12.08 -20.78
C VAL A 45 1.26 10.95 -21.49
N LEU A 46 1.34 9.79 -20.87
CA LEU A 46 1.48 8.56 -21.61
C LEU A 46 0.42 8.64 -22.69
N ASP A 47 0.83 8.43 -23.93
CA ASP A 47 -0.08 8.42 -25.07
C ASP A 47 -1.14 7.34 -24.76
N ARG A 48 -2.30 7.76 -24.20
CA ARG A 48 -3.36 6.86 -23.72
C ARG A 48 -3.99 6.02 -24.85
N ASN A 49 -3.64 6.34 -26.09
CA ASN A 49 -4.15 5.67 -27.29
C ASN A 49 -3.26 4.52 -27.78
N THR A 50 -2.42 3.93 -26.92
CA THR A 50 -1.56 2.82 -27.34
C THR A 50 -2.03 1.51 -26.73
N ASP A 51 -2.30 0.50 -27.57
CA ASP A 51 -2.39 -0.91 -27.22
C ASP A 51 -0.99 -1.46 -26.84
N LYS A 52 -0.26 -0.73 -25.99
CA LYS A 52 1.11 -1.04 -25.63
C LYS A 52 1.14 -2.04 -24.49
N ASP A 53 2.08 -2.98 -24.53
CA ASP A 53 2.45 -3.78 -23.37
C ASP A 53 2.89 -2.89 -22.21
N LEU A 54 2.57 -3.28 -20.99
CA LEU A 54 2.90 -2.54 -19.78
C LEU A 54 3.72 -3.39 -18.82
N THR A 55 4.70 -2.76 -18.18
CA THR A 55 5.37 -3.27 -17.00
C THR A 55 4.91 -2.47 -15.79
N ILE A 56 4.29 -3.13 -14.81
CA ILE A 56 3.71 -2.53 -13.63
C ILE A 56 4.42 -3.07 -12.39
N TYR A 57 4.86 -2.19 -11.50
CA TYR A 57 5.35 -2.57 -10.18
C TYR A 57 4.26 -2.37 -9.16
N ILE A 58 4.14 -3.29 -8.21
CA ILE A 58 3.11 -3.28 -7.17
C ILE A 58 3.80 -3.45 -5.83
N ALA A 59 3.63 -2.46 -4.94
CA ALA A 59 4.13 -2.48 -3.58
C ALA A 59 3.00 -2.23 -2.59
N SER A 60 3.17 -2.69 -1.36
CA SER A 60 2.25 -2.46 -0.24
C SER A 60 3.00 -2.22 1.05
N ASP A 61 2.34 -1.63 2.02
CA ASP A 61 2.76 -1.61 3.42
C ASP A 61 4.20 -1.06 3.60
N ILE A 62 4.43 0.12 2.99
CA ILE A 62 5.71 0.82 3.12
C ILE A 62 5.93 1.25 4.56
N HIS A 63 4.89 1.70 5.26
CA HIS A 63 4.94 2.21 6.63
C HIS A 63 6.04 3.27 6.83
N TYR A 64 6.18 4.18 5.86
CA TYR A 64 7.22 5.21 5.88
C TYR A 64 7.10 6.10 7.13
N LEU A 65 8.21 6.29 7.83
CA LEU A 65 8.34 7.20 8.96
C LEU A 65 9.42 8.24 8.64
N SER A 66 9.04 9.51 8.56
CA SER A 66 9.97 10.59 8.24
C SER A 66 11.01 10.78 9.33
N ASP A 67 12.27 10.91 8.96
CA ASP A 67 13.39 11.25 9.85
C ASP A 67 13.17 12.56 10.62
N LYS A 68 12.36 13.49 10.08
CA LYS A 68 11.98 14.74 10.74
C LYS A 68 11.24 14.54 12.06
N LEU A 69 10.61 13.39 12.22
CA LEU A 69 9.80 13.04 13.39
C LEU A 69 10.63 12.43 14.53
N SER A 70 11.94 12.24 14.34
CA SER A 70 12.81 11.60 15.33
C SER A 70 14.11 12.35 15.51
N ASP A 71 14.64 12.34 16.75
CA ASP A 71 16.03 12.67 17.07
C ASP A 71 16.87 11.40 17.31
N GLN A 72 16.31 10.21 16.97
CA GLN A 72 16.90 8.90 17.19
C GLN A 72 17.21 8.59 18.67
N GLY A 73 16.50 9.24 19.59
CA GLY A 73 16.59 9.01 21.03
C GLY A 73 15.96 7.69 21.49
N SER A 74 15.99 7.44 22.81
CA SER A 74 15.53 6.17 23.37
C SER A 74 14.03 5.89 23.14
N ALA A 75 13.18 6.91 23.01
CA ALA A 75 11.78 6.74 22.68
C ALA A 75 11.60 6.21 21.25
N TYR A 76 12.38 6.70 20.29
CA TYR A 76 12.39 6.21 18.92
C TYR A 76 12.91 4.77 18.85
N GLU A 77 14.06 4.48 19.46
CA GLU A 77 14.61 3.11 19.47
C GLU A 77 13.59 2.10 20.05
N LYS A 78 12.89 2.47 21.13
CA LYS A 78 11.83 1.62 21.69
C LYS A 78 10.66 1.42 20.72
N PHE A 79 10.27 2.45 20.00
CA PHE A 79 9.19 2.38 19.02
C PHE A 79 9.56 1.46 17.85
N VAL A 80 10.69 1.70 17.20
CA VAL A 80 11.09 0.92 16.01
C VAL A 80 11.42 -0.54 16.33
N THR A 81 11.85 -0.85 17.56
CA THR A 81 12.09 -2.23 17.99
C THR A 81 10.81 -2.96 18.42
N SER A 82 9.70 -2.26 18.62
CA SER A 82 8.39 -2.86 18.96
C SER A 82 7.50 -3.11 17.72
N GLY A 83 7.91 -2.73 16.55
CA GLY A 83 7.15 -2.82 15.31
C GLY A 83 7.15 -4.24 14.74
N ASP A 84 6.00 -4.87 14.65
CA ASP A 84 5.64 -6.19 14.12
C ASP A 84 6.46 -6.75 12.93
N GLY A 85 7.79 -6.84 13.04
CA GLY A 85 8.71 -7.23 11.98
C GLY A 85 9.12 -6.10 11.05
N LYS A 86 8.47 -4.93 11.13
CA LYS A 86 8.80 -3.77 10.31
C LYS A 86 10.18 -3.21 10.64
N LEU A 87 11.02 -3.03 9.66
CA LEU A 87 12.35 -2.45 9.82
C LEU A 87 12.30 -0.91 9.72
N LEU A 88 11.48 -0.27 10.57
CA LEU A 88 11.26 1.18 10.58
C LEU A 88 12.55 1.99 10.79
N LYS A 89 13.55 1.42 11.44
CA LYS A 89 14.87 2.05 11.62
C LYS A 89 15.59 2.33 10.30
N TYR A 90 15.32 1.53 9.28
CA TYR A 90 15.93 1.61 7.96
C TYR A 90 14.90 1.90 6.86
N ILE A 91 13.73 2.39 7.23
CA ILE A 91 12.64 2.56 6.27
C ILE A 91 12.94 3.61 5.20
N ASP A 92 13.76 4.61 5.52
CA ASP A 92 14.20 5.61 4.56
C ASP A 92 15.12 4.97 3.49
N GLU A 93 16.09 4.14 3.92
CA GLU A 93 17.00 3.43 3.02
C GLU A 93 16.30 2.34 2.21
N ILE A 94 15.33 1.62 2.80
CA ILE A 94 14.47 0.66 2.09
C ILE A 94 13.69 1.38 0.99
N THR A 95 13.05 2.50 1.32
CA THR A 95 12.26 3.30 0.37
C THR A 95 13.17 3.93 -0.70
N ASP A 96 14.35 4.43 -0.32
CA ASP A 96 15.34 4.96 -1.28
C ASP A 96 15.87 3.89 -2.23
N THR A 97 16.04 2.65 -1.74
CA THR A 97 16.40 1.51 -2.58
C THR A 97 15.30 1.22 -3.60
N PHE A 98 14.04 1.22 -3.17
CA PHE A 98 12.90 1.01 -4.06
C PHE A 98 12.81 2.08 -5.14
N VAL A 99 12.94 3.36 -4.77
CA VAL A 99 13.00 4.48 -5.72
C VAL A 99 14.15 4.30 -6.71
N TYR A 100 15.32 3.88 -6.22
CA TYR A 100 16.50 3.64 -7.07
C TYR A 100 16.25 2.51 -8.09
N GLU A 101 15.69 1.38 -7.65
CA GLU A 101 15.39 0.25 -8.54
C GLU A 101 14.36 0.63 -9.61
N ILE A 102 13.31 1.38 -9.25
CA ILE A 102 12.33 1.89 -10.21
C ILE A 102 13.01 2.81 -11.24
N GLN A 103 13.90 3.69 -10.81
CA GLN A 103 14.64 4.57 -11.72
C GLN A 103 15.58 3.81 -12.69
N GLN A 104 16.13 2.66 -12.26
CA GLN A 104 16.96 1.81 -13.11
C GLN A 104 16.10 1.01 -14.11
N ASN A 105 15.01 0.41 -13.64
CA ASN A 105 14.19 -0.52 -14.41
C ASN A 105 13.09 0.19 -15.24
N LYS A 106 12.65 1.39 -14.82
CA LYS A 106 11.67 2.24 -15.49
C LYS A 106 10.37 1.50 -15.87
N PRO A 107 9.66 0.90 -14.91
CA PRO A 107 8.34 0.38 -15.21
C PRO A 107 7.42 1.50 -15.72
N ASP A 108 6.38 1.14 -16.47
CA ASP A 108 5.40 2.11 -16.95
C ASP A 108 4.56 2.67 -15.79
N VAL A 109 4.22 1.81 -14.82
CA VAL A 109 3.37 2.15 -13.67
C VAL A 109 3.94 1.60 -12.38
N LEU A 110 3.83 2.37 -11.30
CA LEU A 110 3.94 1.93 -9.91
C LEU A 110 2.57 2.02 -9.24
N ILE A 111 2.14 0.96 -8.60
CA ILE A 111 0.95 0.93 -7.74
C ILE A 111 1.39 0.70 -6.29
N VAL A 112 0.82 1.49 -5.34
CA VAL A 112 1.04 1.27 -3.91
C VAL A 112 -0.32 1.06 -3.23
N SER A 113 -0.54 -0.15 -2.71
CA SER A 113 -1.83 -0.63 -2.24
C SER A 113 -2.11 -0.36 -0.75
N GLY A 114 -1.68 0.80 -0.25
CA GLY A 114 -2.01 1.27 1.10
C GLY A 114 -0.90 1.09 2.13
N ASP A 115 -1.18 1.55 3.35
CA ASP A 115 -0.24 1.67 4.46
C ASP A 115 1.07 2.34 4.05
N LEU A 116 0.90 3.53 3.45
CA LEU A 116 1.99 4.35 2.92
C LEU A 116 2.91 4.83 4.05
N THR A 117 2.31 5.15 5.21
CA THR A 117 3.00 5.74 6.36
C THR A 117 2.84 4.90 7.62
N SER A 118 3.71 5.11 8.60
CA SER A 118 3.73 4.33 9.84
C SER A 118 2.43 4.49 10.64
N ASN A 119 1.99 5.73 10.88
CA ASN A 119 0.73 6.03 11.56
C ASN A 119 0.09 7.34 11.05
N GLY A 120 0.06 7.57 9.75
CA GLY A 120 -0.62 8.69 9.14
C GLY A 120 0.01 10.05 9.42
N GLU A 121 1.28 10.09 9.86
CA GLU A 121 1.98 11.34 10.17
C GLU A 121 2.08 12.21 8.91
N LYS A 122 1.62 13.45 9.03
CA LYS A 122 1.59 14.39 7.91
C LYS A 122 2.98 14.68 7.32
N ALA A 123 4.01 14.64 8.15
CA ALA A 123 5.39 14.79 7.68
C ALA A 123 5.84 13.59 6.85
N SER A 124 5.48 12.36 7.29
CA SER A 124 5.77 11.12 6.56
C SER A 124 5.09 11.10 5.20
N HIS A 125 3.81 11.45 5.12
CA HIS A 125 3.08 11.56 3.83
C HIS A 125 3.75 12.54 2.86
N LYS A 126 4.15 13.72 3.35
CA LYS A 126 4.80 14.73 2.49
C LYS A 126 6.15 14.27 1.97
N ASP A 127 6.96 13.65 2.81
CA ASP A 127 8.29 13.20 2.42
C ASP A 127 8.20 12.01 1.45
N LEU A 128 7.27 11.09 1.67
CA LEU A 128 7.01 9.99 0.74
C LEU A 128 6.49 10.50 -0.62
N ALA A 129 5.59 11.49 -0.62
CA ALA A 129 5.11 12.12 -1.86
C ALA A 129 6.26 12.76 -2.67
N GLU A 130 7.27 13.35 -2.02
CA GLU A 130 8.46 13.86 -2.73
C GLU A 130 9.31 12.73 -3.34
N LYS A 131 9.39 11.56 -2.68
CA LYS A 131 10.01 10.37 -3.26
C LYS A 131 9.25 9.89 -4.50
N PHE A 132 7.91 9.85 -4.46
CA PHE A 132 7.07 9.49 -5.60
C PHE A 132 7.19 10.48 -6.77
N LYS A 133 7.26 11.79 -6.50
CA LYS A 133 7.57 12.79 -7.55
C LYS A 133 8.89 12.52 -8.26
N THR A 134 9.86 11.96 -7.53
CA THR A 134 11.15 11.58 -8.13
C THR A 134 11.01 10.38 -9.07
N ILE A 135 10.11 9.45 -8.75
CA ILE A 135 9.75 8.32 -9.60
C ILE A 135 9.06 8.83 -10.88
N GLU A 136 8.06 9.69 -10.76
CA GLU A 136 7.33 10.24 -11.92
C GLU A 136 8.22 11.06 -12.86
N LYS A 137 9.14 11.84 -12.31
CA LYS A 137 10.17 12.53 -13.11
C LYS A 137 11.04 11.56 -13.91
N GLY A 138 11.17 10.32 -13.49
CA GLY A 138 11.83 9.23 -14.20
C GLY A 138 11.03 8.62 -15.35
N GLY A 139 9.72 8.93 -15.44
CA GLY A 139 8.81 8.47 -16.50
C GLY A 139 7.85 7.35 -16.08
N THR A 140 7.85 6.93 -14.81
CA THR A 140 6.93 5.94 -14.25
C THR A 140 5.71 6.64 -13.66
N GLN A 141 4.49 6.32 -14.06
CA GLN A 141 3.27 6.80 -13.40
C GLN A 141 3.10 6.15 -12.03
N VAL A 142 2.60 6.90 -11.04
CA VAL A 142 2.38 6.39 -9.68
C VAL A 142 0.90 6.44 -9.34
N TYR A 143 0.34 5.34 -8.84
CA TYR A 143 -1.03 5.26 -8.34
C TYR A 143 -1.03 4.77 -6.89
N VAL A 144 -1.73 5.48 -6.01
CA VAL A 144 -1.79 5.16 -4.59
C VAL A 144 -3.23 5.08 -4.08
N ILE A 145 -3.45 4.21 -3.10
CA ILE A 145 -4.65 4.20 -2.24
C ILE A 145 -4.24 4.26 -0.78
N PRO A 146 -5.11 4.70 0.13
CA PRO A 146 -4.81 4.64 1.55
C PRO A 146 -4.89 3.22 2.11
N GLY A 147 -4.10 2.94 3.15
CA GLY A 147 -4.28 1.83 4.08
C GLY A 147 -4.86 2.29 5.42
N ASN A 148 -5.09 1.36 6.34
CA ASN A 148 -5.71 1.65 7.63
C ASN A 148 -4.82 2.50 8.57
N HIS A 149 -3.52 2.56 8.30
CA HIS A 149 -2.60 3.43 9.04
C HIS A 149 -2.61 4.89 8.58
N ASP A 150 -3.11 5.23 7.39
CA ASP A 150 -2.78 6.47 6.71
C ASP A 150 -3.62 7.69 7.09
N ILE A 151 -4.91 7.52 7.43
CA ILE A 151 -5.87 8.64 7.54
C ILE A 151 -6.52 8.69 8.92
N PHE A 152 -6.64 9.91 9.49
CA PHE A 152 -7.22 10.15 10.82
C PHE A 152 -6.63 9.24 11.90
N ASN A 153 -5.34 8.95 11.82
CA ASN A 153 -4.68 8.06 12.75
C ASN A 153 -4.20 8.83 13.98
N ILE A 154 -4.88 8.61 15.09
CA ILE A 154 -4.58 9.26 16.38
C ILE A 154 -3.28 8.76 17.04
N TRP A 155 -2.65 7.72 16.46
CA TRP A 155 -1.36 7.20 16.91
C TRP A 155 -0.17 7.90 16.25
N ALA A 156 -0.40 8.91 15.42
CA ALA A 156 0.67 9.73 14.85
C ALA A 156 1.58 10.33 15.93
N ARG A 157 2.86 10.06 15.88
CA ARG A 157 3.84 10.46 16.91
C ARG A 157 5.11 11.06 16.30
N GLU A 158 5.71 11.97 17.08
CA GLU A 158 7.11 12.34 16.94
C GLU A 158 7.88 11.94 18.21
N PHE A 159 9.19 11.78 18.08
CA PHE A 159 10.07 11.20 19.09
C PHE A 159 11.20 12.20 19.41
N ARG A 160 11.32 12.56 20.70
CA ARG A 160 12.36 13.45 21.19
C ARG A 160 12.91 12.94 22.52
N GLY A 161 14.19 12.58 22.54
CA GLY A 161 14.86 12.00 23.70
C GLY A 161 14.19 10.70 24.16
N ASP A 162 13.65 10.73 25.36
CA ASP A 162 12.96 9.59 25.99
C ASP A 162 11.41 9.64 25.88
N LYS A 163 10.87 10.61 25.11
CA LYS A 163 9.43 10.88 25.05
C LYS A 163 8.88 10.79 23.63
N GLN A 164 7.59 10.42 23.57
CA GLN A 164 6.77 10.49 22.37
C GLN A 164 5.78 11.66 22.51
N TYR A 165 5.59 12.41 21.44
CA TYR A 165 4.64 13.51 21.38
C TYR A 165 3.64 13.24 20.25
N VAL A 166 2.39 13.69 20.44
CA VAL A 166 1.38 13.69 19.37
C VAL A 166 1.85 14.63 18.27
N THR A 167 1.79 14.20 17.01
CA THR A 167 2.06 15.05 15.85
C THR A 167 0.84 15.12 14.92
N ASP A 168 0.89 15.99 13.91
CA ASP A 168 -0.19 16.13 12.95
C ASP A 168 -0.35 14.86 12.10
N TYR A 169 -1.58 14.40 11.95
CA TYR A 169 -1.99 13.38 10.99
C TYR A 169 -2.76 14.02 9.81
N VAL A 170 -3.05 13.27 8.77
CA VAL A 170 -3.82 13.76 7.61
C VAL A 170 -5.29 13.34 7.68
N SER A 171 -6.16 14.19 7.14
CA SER A 171 -7.55 13.87 6.81
C SER A 171 -7.65 13.23 5.41
N ASP A 172 -8.82 12.67 5.07
CA ASP A 172 -9.10 12.15 3.74
C ASP A 172 -8.89 13.21 2.63
N LYS A 173 -9.30 14.45 2.90
CA LYS A 173 -9.08 15.57 2.00
C LYS A 173 -7.59 15.88 1.83
N GLU A 174 -6.83 15.99 2.93
CA GLU A 174 -5.38 16.25 2.88
C GLU A 174 -4.62 15.11 2.21
N PHE A 175 -5.04 13.86 2.40
CA PHE A 175 -4.49 12.71 1.69
C PHE A 175 -4.64 12.89 0.17
N SER A 176 -5.85 13.14 -0.33
CA SER A 176 -6.09 13.34 -1.75
C SER A 176 -5.40 14.60 -2.31
N GLU A 177 -5.14 15.64 -1.50
CA GLU A 177 -4.38 16.82 -1.90
C GLU A 177 -2.87 16.55 -1.97
N ILE A 178 -2.31 15.79 -1.02
CA ILE A 178 -0.86 15.44 -1.01
C ILE A 178 -0.53 14.51 -2.17
N TYR A 179 -1.43 13.56 -2.47
CA TYR A 179 -1.24 12.56 -3.52
C TYR A 179 -2.01 12.89 -4.81
N ALA A 180 -2.38 14.16 -5.03
CA ALA A 180 -3.18 14.58 -6.18
C ALA A 180 -2.60 14.13 -7.53
N ASP A 181 -1.29 14.30 -7.71
CA ASP A 181 -0.56 13.93 -8.92
C ASP A 181 -0.43 12.38 -9.08
N PHE A 182 -0.66 11.58 -8.02
CA PHE A 182 -0.45 10.13 -8.00
C PHE A 182 -1.76 9.35 -8.17
N GLY A 183 -2.44 9.62 -9.27
CA GLY A 183 -3.65 8.94 -9.73
C GLY A 183 -4.93 9.74 -9.52
N PHE A 184 -5.07 10.58 -8.49
CA PHE A 184 -6.31 11.29 -8.22
C PHE A 184 -6.68 12.32 -9.31
N ASP A 185 -5.74 13.16 -9.75
CA ASP A 185 -5.99 14.18 -10.78
C ASP A 185 -6.08 13.60 -12.20
N GLU A 186 -5.52 12.39 -12.40
CA GLU A 186 -5.51 11.68 -13.69
C GLU A 186 -6.66 10.69 -13.85
N ALA A 187 -7.43 10.45 -12.79
CA ALA A 187 -8.52 9.48 -12.76
C ALA A 187 -9.55 9.76 -13.85
N ILE A 188 -9.95 8.72 -14.59
CA ILE A 188 -11.02 8.82 -15.58
C ILE A 188 -12.42 8.76 -14.95
N SER A 189 -12.51 8.26 -13.70
CA SER A 189 -13.71 8.29 -12.86
C SER A 189 -13.30 8.30 -11.40
N ARG A 190 -14.07 8.98 -10.53
CA ARG A 190 -13.85 9.02 -9.07
C ARG A 190 -15.15 8.72 -8.34
N ASP A 191 -15.06 7.98 -7.23
CA ASP A 191 -16.18 7.80 -6.31
C ASP A 191 -16.35 9.05 -5.43
N GLU A 192 -17.52 9.67 -5.45
CA GLU A 192 -17.83 10.85 -4.62
C GLU A 192 -17.92 10.53 -3.11
N ASN A 193 -17.99 9.25 -2.74
CA ASN A 193 -18.25 8.79 -1.36
C ASN A 193 -17.03 8.19 -0.67
N SER A 194 -15.92 8.02 -1.40
CA SER A 194 -14.66 7.46 -0.92
C SER A 194 -13.47 8.06 -1.67
N LEU A 195 -12.27 7.61 -1.36
CA LEU A 195 -11.07 7.96 -2.10
C LEU A 195 -10.80 7.00 -3.29
N SER A 196 -11.79 6.17 -3.66
CA SER A 196 -11.68 5.26 -4.80
C SER A 196 -11.70 6.01 -6.12
N TYR A 197 -10.92 5.50 -7.09
CA TYR A 197 -10.85 6.07 -8.42
C TYR A 197 -10.50 5.00 -9.48
N LEU A 198 -10.75 5.30 -10.75
CA LEU A 198 -10.42 4.46 -11.89
C LEU A 198 -9.27 5.11 -12.67
N ALA A 199 -8.14 4.43 -12.74
CA ALA A 199 -6.96 4.85 -13.49
C ALA A 199 -6.85 4.07 -14.81
N ALA A 200 -6.47 4.74 -15.89
CA ALA A 200 -6.32 4.14 -17.21
C ALA A 200 -4.94 4.50 -17.79
N PRO A 201 -3.89 3.73 -17.50
CA PRO A 201 -2.56 3.98 -18.05
C PRO A 201 -2.51 3.75 -19.57
N ASN A 202 -3.36 2.88 -20.11
CA ASN A 202 -3.62 2.72 -21.55
C ASN A 202 -5.10 2.39 -21.81
N ASP A 203 -5.48 2.19 -23.09
CA ASP A 203 -6.87 1.94 -23.48
C ASP A 203 -7.37 0.52 -23.12
N LYS A 204 -6.46 -0.44 -22.87
CA LYS A 204 -6.78 -1.86 -22.71
C LYS A 204 -6.73 -2.38 -21.30
N LEU A 205 -5.91 -1.78 -20.43
CA LEU A 205 -5.77 -2.21 -19.05
C LEU A 205 -5.97 -1.03 -18.10
N TRP A 206 -6.98 -1.15 -17.24
CA TRP A 206 -7.36 -0.14 -16.25
C TRP A 206 -7.20 -0.68 -14.84
N PHE A 207 -6.90 0.19 -13.89
CA PHE A 207 -6.79 -0.15 -12.47
C PHE A 207 -7.93 0.50 -11.70
N LEU A 208 -8.71 -0.32 -11.01
CA LEU A 208 -9.77 0.12 -10.11
C LEU A 208 -9.19 0.26 -8.70
N MET A 209 -8.77 1.46 -8.35
CA MET A 209 -8.11 1.82 -7.11
C MET A 209 -9.16 2.04 -6.02
N LEU A 210 -9.27 1.10 -5.06
CA LEU A 210 -10.38 1.02 -4.11
C LEU A 210 -9.96 1.40 -2.69
N ASP A 211 -10.60 2.43 -2.15
CA ASP A 211 -10.53 2.80 -0.74
C ASP A 211 -11.47 1.90 0.09
N SER A 212 -10.89 0.93 0.77
CA SER A 212 -11.59 -0.01 1.63
C SER A 212 -11.57 0.37 3.12
N ILE A 213 -11.03 1.55 3.47
CA ILE A 213 -10.68 1.91 4.85
C ILE A 213 -11.86 2.55 5.59
N LYS A 214 -11.97 2.24 6.89
CA LYS A 214 -13.00 2.77 7.79
C LYS A 214 -12.52 4.00 8.61
N TYR A 215 -11.59 4.77 8.09
CA TYR A 215 -10.90 5.86 8.78
C TYR A 215 -11.82 6.90 9.46
N LYS A 216 -13.06 7.09 8.99
CA LYS A 216 -14.01 8.03 9.61
C LYS A 216 -14.44 7.62 11.02
N GLU A 217 -14.29 6.35 11.35
CA GLU A 217 -14.61 5.80 12.66
C GLU A 217 -13.47 6.02 13.67
N ASN A 218 -12.21 6.18 13.21
CA ASN A 218 -11.02 6.28 14.05
C ASN A 218 -11.13 7.31 15.17
N LEU A 219 -11.66 8.50 14.84
CA LEU A 219 -11.82 9.59 15.83
C LEU A 219 -12.88 9.27 16.90
N SER A 220 -13.87 8.45 16.59
CA SER A 220 -14.97 8.10 17.50
C SER A 220 -14.64 6.90 18.39
N ILE A 221 -13.92 5.90 17.82
CA ILE A 221 -13.52 4.69 18.56
C ILE A 221 -12.21 4.86 19.32
N GLY A 222 -11.41 5.88 18.99
CA GLY A 222 -10.16 6.20 19.68
C GLY A 222 -8.97 5.30 19.31
N ILE A 223 -9.10 4.51 18.24
CA ILE A 223 -8.03 3.67 17.65
C ILE A 223 -8.19 3.65 16.12
N PRO A 224 -7.12 3.37 15.34
CA PRO A 224 -7.27 3.06 13.93
C PRO A 224 -8.08 1.78 13.75
N ALA A 225 -9.14 1.82 12.92
CA ALA A 225 -9.88 0.63 12.54
C ALA A 225 -9.01 -0.24 11.61
N ALA A 226 -8.79 -1.49 12.00
CA ALA A 226 -7.99 -2.43 11.20
C ALA A 226 -8.81 -3.11 10.10
N ASP A 227 -10.13 -3.20 10.26
CA ASP A 227 -11.04 -3.87 9.34
C ASP A 227 -11.49 -2.96 8.18
N GLY A 228 -11.81 -3.56 7.05
CA GLY A 228 -12.17 -2.88 5.81
C GLY A 228 -13.60 -3.14 5.34
N LEU A 229 -14.15 -2.18 4.59
CA LEU A 229 -15.48 -2.27 4.00
C LEU A 229 -15.61 -1.43 2.73
N LEU A 230 -16.11 -1.98 1.64
CA LEU A 230 -16.59 -1.21 0.51
C LEU A 230 -18.06 -0.78 0.73
N LYS A 231 -18.31 0.54 0.75
CA LYS A 231 -19.67 1.06 0.96
C LYS A 231 -20.60 0.65 -0.17
N SER A 232 -21.90 0.54 0.10
CA SER A 232 -22.89 0.22 -0.93
C SER A 232 -22.94 1.27 -2.06
N SER A 233 -22.61 2.54 -1.79
CA SER A 233 -22.45 3.58 -2.81
C SER A 233 -21.24 3.30 -3.72
N THR A 234 -20.12 2.92 -3.11
CA THR A 234 -18.88 2.53 -3.81
C THR A 234 -19.10 1.31 -4.69
N LEU A 235 -19.80 0.28 -4.22
CA LEU A 235 -20.14 -0.90 -5.03
C LEU A 235 -20.99 -0.55 -6.28
N LYS A 236 -21.90 0.43 -6.16
CA LYS A 236 -22.67 0.94 -7.33
C LYS A 236 -21.76 1.69 -8.31
N TRP A 237 -20.82 2.48 -7.81
CA TRP A 237 -19.83 3.17 -8.65
C TRP A 237 -18.89 2.17 -9.34
N ILE A 238 -18.44 1.13 -8.64
CA ILE A 238 -17.66 0.02 -9.21
C ILE A 238 -18.40 -0.63 -10.38
N GLU A 239 -19.69 -0.91 -10.21
CA GLU A 239 -20.51 -1.46 -11.30
C GLU A 239 -20.61 -0.52 -12.51
N ALA A 240 -20.65 0.80 -12.29
CA ALA A 240 -20.61 1.76 -13.39
C ALA A 240 -19.24 1.78 -14.09
N CYS A 241 -18.14 1.61 -13.34
CA CYS A 241 -16.79 1.46 -13.92
C CYS A 241 -16.68 0.21 -14.80
N PHE A 242 -17.25 -0.92 -14.36
CA PHE A 242 -17.26 -2.15 -15.16
C PHE A 242 -18.04 -2.00 -16.47
N LYS A 243 -19.20 -1.34 -16.43
CA LYS A 243 -19.97 -1.05 -17.66
C LYS A 243 -19.19 -0.14 -18.62
N MET A 244 -18.48 0.86 -18.07
CA MET A 244 -17.60 1.72 -18.88
C MET A 244 -16.46 0.93 -19.52
N ALA A 245 -15.86 -0.02 -18.82
CA ALA A 245 -14.81 -0.87 -19.36
C ALA A 245 -15.34 -1.83 -20.43
N GLU A 246 -16.51 -2.44 -20.20
CA GLU A 246 -17.20 -3.28 -21.18
C GLU A 246 -17.45 -2.53 -22.49
N GLU A 247 -17.98 -1.30 -22.42
CA GLU A 247 -18.20 -0.44 -23.58
C GLU A 247 -16.92 -0.08 -24.35
N LYS A 248 -15.80 -0.02 -23.65
CA LYS A 248 -14.47 0.32 -24.21
C LYS A 248 -13.65 -0.91 -24.61
N GLY A 249 -14.07 -2.11 -24.23
CA GLY A 249 -13.31 -3.35 -24.41
C GLY A 249 -12.00 -3.34 -23.63
N ALA A 250 -12.00 -2.73 -22.42
CA ALA A 250 -10.87 -2.67 -21.52
C ALA A 250 -10.98 -3.75 -20.43
N ASN A 251 -9.83 -4.25 -19.97
CA ASN A 251 -9.75 -5.07 -18.77
C ASN A 251 -9.65 -4.17 -17.54
N ILE A 252 -10.17 -4.64 -16.41
CA ILE A 252 -10.02 -3.96 -15.11
C ILE A 252 -9.37 -4.90 -14.12
N ILE A 253 -8.39 -4.37 -13.39
CA ILE A 253 -7.79 -5.03 -12.22
C ILE A 253 -8.09 -4.17 -10.99
N PRO A 254 -8.88 -4.68 -10.02
CA PRO A 254 -9.04 -4.03 -8.73
C PRO A 254 -7.76 -4.08 -7.91
N VAL A 255 -7.49 -2.97 -7.21
CA VAL A 255 -6.44 -2.84 -6.21
C VAL A 255 -7.06 -2.27 -4.94
N MET A 256 -6.88 -2.94 -3.82
CA MET A 256 -7.37 -2.49 -2.52
C MET A 256 -6.38 -2.83 -1.41
N HIS A 257 -6.51 -2.23 -0.25
CA HIS A 257 -5.61 -2.55 0.86
C HIS A 257 -5.98 -3.86 1.53
N HIS A 258 -7.26 -4.05 1.88
CA HIS A 258 -7.76 -5.29 2.49
C HIS A 258 -7.95 -6.40 1.46
N ASN A 259 -7.78 -7.64 1.89
CA ASN A 259 -7.94 -8.83 1.05
C ASN A 259 -9.41 -9.08 0.68
N ILE A 260 -9.68 -9.64 -0.50
CA ILE A 260 -11.02 -10.11 -0.87
C ILE A 260 -11.21 -11.58 -0.55
N LEU A 261 -10.14 -12.36 -0.56
CA LEU A 261 -10.09 -13.76 -0.14
C LEU A 261 -9.31 -13.91 1.17
N ASP A 262 -9.50 -15.00 1.87
CA ASP A 262 -8.71 -15.31 3.05
C ASP A 262 -7.33 -15.85 2.64
N HIS A 263 -6.26 -15.25 3.15
CA HIS A 263 -4.86 -15.67 2.96
C HIS A 263 -4.32 -16.48 4.15
N SER A 264 -5.18 -16.80 5.10
CA SER A 264 -4.88 -17.62 6.26
C SER A 264 -6.18 -18.21 6.80
N GLU A 265 -6.15 -19.44 7.28
CA GLU A 265 -7.32 -20.05 7.92
C GLU A 265 -7.62 -19.47 9.31
N VAL A 266 -6.63 -18.82 9.94
CA VAL A 266 -6.73 -18.31 11.33
C VAL A 266 -6.61 -16.79 11.44
N ILE A 267 -6.06 -16.11 10.42
CA ILE A 267 -5.89 -14.66 10.38
C ILE A 267 -6.83 -14.10 9.30
N ARG A 268 -8.10 -13.87 9.64
CA ARG A 268 -9.17 -13.42 8.74
C ARG A 268 -9.80 -12.13 9.20
N GLU A 269 -10.22 -12.09 10.46
CA GLU A 269 -10.90 -10.93 11.04
C GLU A 269 -9.97 -9.73 11.05
N GLY A 270 -10.44 -8.62 10.46
CA GLY A 270 -9.66 -7.40 10.31
C GLY A 270 -8.80 -7.35 9.04
N TYR A 271 -8.53 -8.47 8.38
CA TYR A 271 -7.69 -8.53 7.16
C TYR A 271 -8.52 -8.67 5.89
N THR A 272 -9.47 -9.61 5.87
CA THR A 272 -10.41 -9.77 4.77
C THR A 272 -11.54 -8.75 4.90
N LEU A 273 -12.00 -8.18 3.78
CA LEU A 273 -13.12 -7.23 3.75
C LEU A 273 -14.34 -7.77 4.49
N ASN A 274 -14.98 -6.96 5.33
CA ASN A 274 -16.20 -7.32 6.05
C ASN A 274 -17.35 -7.75 5.11
N ASN A 275 -17.37 -7.21 3.88
CA ASN A 275 -18.34 -7.56 2.85
C ASN A 275 -17.69 -8.22 1.62
N SER A 276 -16.63 -8.98 1.83
CA SER A 276 -15.89 -9.71 0.79
C SER A 276 -16.81 -10.55 -0.09
N GLY A 277 -17.76 -11.31 0.48
CA GLY A 277 -18.71 -12.13 -0.27
C GLY A 277 -19.57 -11.32 -1.24
N GLN A 278 -20.06 -10.14 -0.84
CA GLN A 278 -20.83 -9.25 -1.71
C GLN A 278 -19.95 -8.68 -2.83
N THR A 279 -18.72 -8.29 -2.51
CA THR A 279 -17.76 -7.74 -3.46
C THR A 279 -17.34 -8.82 -4.48
N LEU A 280 -17.06 -10.03 -4.00
CA LEU A 280 -16.71 -11.17 -4.84
C LEU A 280 -17.82 -11.52 -5.84
N ILE A 281 -19.09 -11.53 -5.39
CA ILE A 281 -20.25 -11.76 -6.30
C ILE A 281 -20.25 -10.70 -7.40
N LEU A 282 -20.01 -9.42 -7.07
CA LEU A 282 -19.96 -8.34 -8.07
C LEU A 282 -18.79 -8.55 -9.05
N PHE A 283 -17.61 -8.87 -8.57
CA PHE A 283 -16.44 -9.09 -9.43
C PHE A 283 -16.62 -10.30 -10.36
N LYS A 284 -17.15 -11.39 -9.84
CA LYS A 284 -17.45 -12.60 -10.65
C LYS A 284 -18.54 -12.36 -11.69
N LYS A 285 -19.57 -11.53 -11.39
CA LYS A 285 -20.59 -11.12 -12.36
C LYS A 285 -19.95 -10.50 -13.61
N TYR A 286 -18.87 -9.72 -13.44
CA TYR A 286 -18.14 -9.06 -14.52
C TYR A 286 -16.87 -9.81 -14.97
N GLN A 287 -16.74 -11.08 -14.60
CA GLN A 287 -15.67 -12.00 -15.02
C GLN A 287 -14.25 -11.59 -14.59
N LEU A 288 -14.12 -10.77 -13.55
CA LEU A 288 -12.79 -10.46 -13.03
C LEU A 288 -12.11 -11.72 -12.49
N ASN A 289 -10.83 -11.85 -12.76
CA ASN A 289 -10.03 -13.00 -12.38
C ASN A 289 -8.75 -12.66 -11.61
N LEU A 290 -8.51 -11.37 -11.31
CA LEU A 290 -7.35 -10.90 -10.53
C LEU A 290 -7.71 -9.70 -9.68
N VAL A 291 -7.20 -9.68 -8.44
CA VAL A 291 -7.21 -8.56 -7.50
C VAL A 291 -5.82 -8.45 -6.87
N PHE A 292 -5.38 -7.25 -6.55
CA PHE A 292 -4.20 -7.00 -5.72
C PHE A 292 -4.61 -6.41 -4.38
N SER A 293 -3.98 -6.92 -3.32
CA SER A 293 -4.19 -6.47 -1.95
C SER A 293 -2.86 -6.36 -1.18
N GLY A 294 -2.92 -5.97 0.10
CA GLY A 294 -1.81 -5.86 1.03
C GLY A 294 -2.23 -6.23 2.44
N HIS A 295 -1.88 -5.41 3.44
CA HIS A 295 -2.37 -5.43 4.81
C HIS A 295 -1.92 -6.62 5.67
N ILE A 296 -1.96 -7.85 5.15
CA ILE A 296 -1.54 -9.04 5.90
C ILE A 296 -0.01 -9.19 5.98
N HIS A 297 0.73 -8.42 5.20
CA HIS A 297 2.20 -8.34 5.13
C HIS A 297 2.88 -9.60 4.57
N VAL A 298 2.16 -10.66 4.24
CA VAL A 298 2.72 -11.86 3.63
C VAL A 298 2.63 -11.79 2.11
N GLN A 299 3.52 -12.48 1.43
CA GLN A 299 3.39 -12.71 0.00
C GLN A 299 2.61 -14.00 -0.21
N ASP A 300 1.39 -13.88 -0.75
CA ASP A 300 0.50 -15.04 -0.93
C ASP A 300 -0.43 -14.83 -2.13
N ILE A 301 -0.78 -15.90 -2.83
CA ILE A 301 -1.72 -15.93 -3.96
C ILE A 301 -2.87 -16.87 -3.64
N SER A 302 -3.94 -16.33 -3.08
CA SER A 302 -5.16 -17.09 -2.83
C SER A 302 -6.07 -17.13 -4.06
N SER A 303 -6.88 -18.19 -4.20
CA SER A 303 -7.91 -18.31 -5.24
C SER A 303 -9.26 -18.75 -4.70
N ASP A 304 -10.36 -18.36 -5.40
CA ASP A 304 -11.71 -18.82 -5.06
C ASP A 304 -11.97 -20.28 -5.48
N GLN A 305 -10.93 -20.97 -5.96
CA GLN A 305 -10.92 -22.39 -6.36
C GLN A 305 -12.07 -22.80 -7.32
N LYS A 306 -12.61 -21.84 -8.09
CA LYS A 306 -13.62 -22.15 -9.11
C LYS A 306 -12.92 -22.65 -10.37
N PRO A 307 -13.17 -23.91 -10.83
CA PRO A 307 -12.46 -24.49 -11.98
C PRO A 307 -12.61 -23.69 -13.26
N GLU A 308 -13.79 -23.07 -13.44
CA GLU A 308 -14.10 -22.23 -14.59
C GLU A 308 -13.95 -20.76 -14.21
N ASN A 309 -12.88 -20.11 -14.66
CA ASN A 309 -12.54 -18.72 -14.38
C ASN A 309 -12.31 -18.43 -12.87
N PRO A 310 -11.21 -18.90 -12.27
CA PRO A 310 -10.85 -18.58 -10.90
C PRO A 310 -10.59 -17.07 -10.74
N LEU A 311 -10.94 -16.52 -9.57
CA LEU A 311 -10.46 -15.20 -9.18
C LEU A 311 -9.28 -15.43 -8.24
N TYR A 312 -8.16 -14.77 -8.55
CA TYR A 312 -6.97 -14.72 -7.72
C TYR A 312 -6.93 -13.41 -6.94
N ASP A 313 -6.58 -13.50 -5.67
CA ASP A 313 -6.21 -12.36 -4.82
C ASP A 313 -4.71 -12.48 -4.52
N ILE A 314 -3.92 -11.50 -4.95
CA ILE A 314 -2.49 -11.44 -4.66
C ILE A 314 -2.28 -10.47 -3.52
N ALA A 315 -2.01 -10.99 -2.34
CA ALA A 315 -1.54 -10.21 -1.20
C ALA A 315 -0.05 -9.94 -1.39
N SER A 316 0.30 -8.67 -1.61
CA SER A 316 1.70 -8.26 -1.74
C SER A 316 2.37 -8.23 -0.37
N GLY A 317 3.54 -8.85 -0.25
CA GLY A 317 4.37 -8.75 0.94
C GLY A 317 4.72 -7.29 1.28
N ALA A 318 4.84 -6.99 2.57
CA ALA A 318 5.10 -5.63 3.02
C ALA A 318 6.52 -5.17 2.64
N LEU A 319 6.64 -3.99 2.02
CA LEU A 319 7.95 -3.43 1.69
C LEU A 319 8.79 -3.14 2.94
N SER A 320 8.16 -2.87 4.08
CA SER A 320 8.81 -2.59 5.37
C SER A 320 9.27 -3.83 6.12
N VAL A 321 8.87 -5.04 5.71
CA VAL A 321 9.13 -6.32 6.40
C VAL A 321 9.97 -7.23 5.51
N TYR A 322 10.87 -8.04 6.10
CA TYR A 322 11.59 -9.09 5.37
C TYR A 322 10.62 -9.99 4.59
N PRO A 323 10.90 -10.31 3.33
CA PRO A 323 12.09 -10.00 2.55
C PRO A 323 11.99 -8.74 1.66
N HIS A 324 11.16 -7.75 2.03
CA HIS A 324 10.99 -6.47 1.32
C HIS A 324 10.49 -6.67 -0.12
N HIS A 325 9.41 -7.44 -0.25
CA HIS A 325 8.86 -7.82 -1.54
C HIS A 325 8.11 -6.68 -2.25
N TYR A 326 8.13 -6.73 -3.57
CA TYR A 326 7.22 -6.04 -4.46
C TYR A 326 6.90 -6.94 -5.67
N GLY A 327 5.74 -6.76 -6.27
CA GLY A 327 5.32 -7.49 -7.45
C GLY A 327 5.78 -6.81 -8.74
N VAL A 328 6.13 -7.60 -9.74
CA VAL A 328 6.36 -7.17 -11.13
C VAL A 328 5.32 -7.84 -12.01
N LEU A 329 4.41 -7.04 -12.55
CA LEU A 329 3.35 -7.47 -13.43
C LEU A 329 3.66 -7.04 -14.87
N LYS A 330 3.68 -7.98 -15.80
CA LYS A 330 3.84 -7.72 -17.24
C LYS A 330 2.52 -8.01 -17.94
N TYR A 331 1.98 -7.01 -18.61
CA TYR A 331 0.79 -7.12 -19.43
C TYR A 331 1.18 -7.19 -20.91
N SER A 332 0.70 -8.21 -21.61
CA SER A 332 0.78 -8.32 -23.06
C SER A 332 -0.58 -7.95 -23.67
N SER A 333 -0.61 -6.87 -24.41
CA SER A 333 -1.85 -6.39 -25.05
C SER A 333 -2.28 -7.29 -26.22
N GLU A 334 -1.32 -7.87 -26.95
CA GLU A 334 -1.59 -8.80 -28.06
C GLU A 334 -2.21 -10.12 -27.56
N GLN A 335 -1.68 -10.66 -26.47
CA GLN A 335 -2.14 -11.94 -25.91
C GLN A 335 -3.27 -11.80 -24.92
N ASN A 336 -3.59 -10.58 -24.48
CA ASN A 336 -4.48 -10.27 -23.38
C ASN A 336 -4.15 -11.08 -22.13
N SER A 337 -2.88 -11.12 -21.73
CA SER A 337 -2.37 -11.95 -20.65
C SER A 337 -1.50 -11.15 -19.70
N LEU A 338 -1.40 -11.67 -18.47
CA LEU A 338 -0.58 -11.15 -17.40
C LEU A 338 0.41 -12.21 -16.93
N GLU A 339 1.62 -11.76 -16.66
CA GLU A 339 2.64 -12.51 -15.95
C GLU A 339 3.04 -11.74 -14.70
N TYR A 340 2.80 -12.32 -13.54
CA TYR A 340 3.19 -11.79 -12.24
C TYR A 340 4.40 -12.54 -11.70
N GLN A 341 5.32 -11.80 -11.13
CA GLN A 341 6.48 -12.33 -10.40
C GLN A 341 6.82 -11.43 -9.23
N THR A 342 7.09 -12.03 -8.07
CA THR A 342 7.60 -11.33 -6.88
C THR A 342 9.09 -11.07 -7.01
N GLN A 343 9.54 -9.92 -6.49
CA GLN A 343 10.95 -9.56 -6.35
C GLN A 343 11.21 -8.99 -4.95
N SER A 344 12.43 -9.17 -4.44
CA SER A 344 12.90 -8.54 -3.21
C SER A 344 13.82 -7.37 -3.53
N LEU A 345 13.79 -6.32 -2.70
CA LEU A 345 14.75 -5.22 -2.79
C LEU A 345 16.18 -5.68 -2.50
N ASP A 346 17.14 -5.19 -3.28
CA ASP A 346 18.57 -5.39 -3.03
C ASP A 346 19.21 -4.14 -2.39
N VAL A 347 18.97 -3.98 -1.09
CA VAL A 347 19.54 -2.87 -0.32
C VAL A 347 21.07 -2.95 -0.28
N ASP A 348 21.65 -4.15 -0.30
CA ASP A 348 23.11 -4.36 -0.34
C ASP A 348 23.72 -3.76 -1.62
N ALA A 349 23.10 -4.03 -2.78
CA ALA A 349 23.56 -3.48 -4.05
C ALA A 349 23.38 -1.97 -4.13
N TRP A 350 22.24 -1.46 -3.65
CA TRP A 350 21.99 -0.02 -3.55
C TRP A 350 23.02 0.68 -2.65
N ALA A 351 23.29 0.12 -1.47
CA ALA A 351 24.25 0.69 -0.53
C ALA A 351 25.66 0.76 -1.13
N LYS A 352 26.07 -0.29 -1.87
CA LYS A 352 27.34 -0.29 -2.62
C LYS A 352 27.34 0.76 -3.73
N ALA A 353 26.28 0.84 -4.54
CA ALA A 353 26.13 1.81 -5.62
C ALA A 353 26.14 3.27 -5.11
N LYS A 354 25.58 3.52 -3.94
CA LYS A 354 25.54 4.82 -3.28
C LYS A 354 26.76 5.07 -2.38
N HIS A 355 27.73 4.20 -2.37
CA HIS A 355 28.96 4.32 -1.54
C HIS A 355 28.68 4.52 -0.05
N LYS A 356 27.62 3.90 0.47
CA LYS A 356 27.30 3.94 1.91
C LYS A 356 28.42 3.28 2.72
N LYS A 357 28.61 3.75 3.96
CA LYS A 357 29.66 3.25 4.87
C LYS A 357 29.11 2.38 6.01
N ASP A 358 27.80 2.37 6.18
CA ASP A 358 27.13 1.56 7.18
C ASP A 358 27.29 0.07 6.84
N LYS A 359 27.86 -0.69 7.78
CA LYS A 359 28.12 -2.12 7.61
C LYS A 359 26.83 -2.94 7.53
N ILE A 360 25.77 -2.47 8.22
CA ILE A 360 24.47 -3.14 8.18
C ILE A 360 23.87 -2.99 6.77
N LEU A 361 23.87 -1.78 6.21
CA LEU A 361 23.38 -1.55 4.85
C LEU A 361 24.16 -2.33 3.78
N LEU A 362 25.46 -2.58 3.99
CA LEU A 362 26.30 -3.35 3.06
C LEU A 362 26.07 -4.87 3.13
N SER A 363 25.29 -5.36 4.10
CA SER A 363 24.85 -6.74 4.27
C SER A 363 23.41 -6.80 4.81
N PHE A 364 22.56 -5.95 4.27
CA PHE A 364 21.23 -5.68 4.78
C PHE A 364 20.28 -6.86 4.62
N ASN A 365 20.37 -7.58 3.49
CA ASN A 365 19.51 -8.74 3.25
C ASN A 365 19.66 -9.79 4.35
N LYS A 366 20.91 -10.08 4.73
CA LYS A 366 21.18 -11.00 5.86
C LYS A 366 20.74 -10.40 7.21
N TYR A 367 20.99 -9.13 7.46
CA TYR A 367 20.56 -8.45 8.67
C TYR A 367 19.04 -8.48 8.83
N SER A 368 18.31 -8.20 7.75
CA SER A 368 16.84 -8.20 7.72
C SER A 368 16.26 -9.59 8.02
N GLU A 369 16.81 -10.64 7.40
CA GLU A 369 16.43 -12.03 7.65
C GLU A 369 16.67 -12.41 9.13
N ASP A 370 17.86 -12.11 9.66
CA ASP A 370 18.21 -12.42 11.04
C ASP A 370 17.33 -11.66 12.03
N TYR A 371 17.03 -10.38 11.74
CA TYR A 371 16.13 -9.57 12.56
C TYR A 371 14.72 -10.16 12.59
N PHE A 372 14.16 -10.44 11.42
CA PHE A 372 12.80 -10.97 11.31
C PHE A 372 12.68 -12.36 11.95
N SER A 373 13.61 -13.25 11.64
CA SER A 373 13.64 -14.60 12.18
C SER A 373 13.80 -14.62 13.71
N LYS A 374 14.68 -13.75 14.25
CA LYS A 374 14.81 -13.60 15.70
C LYS A 374 13.54 -13.06 16.34
N MET A 375 12.91 -12.05 15.77
CA MET A 375 11.66 -11.50 16.27
C MET A 375 10.54 -12.56 16.29
N ALA A 376 10.41 -13.35 15.24
CA ALA A 376 9.44 -14.44 15.17
C ALA A 376 9.69 -15.49 16.26
N TYR A 377 10.96 -15.87 16.46
CA TYR A 377 11.35 -16.77 17.56
C TYR A 377 11.01 -16.19 18.94
N ASP A 378 11.45 -14.97 19.22
CA ASP A 378 11.27 -14.33 20.53
C ASP A 378 9.78 -14.21 20.91
N ARG A 379 8.91 -13.91 19.93
CA ARG A 379 7.46 -13.84 20.12
C ARG A 379 6.84 -15.21 20.41
N ALA A 380 7.21 -16.20 19.62
CA ALA A 380 6.74 -17.57 19.81
C ALA A 380 7.17 -18.09 21.18
N TYR A 381 8.45 -17.95 21.53
CA TYR A 381 9.01 -18.35 22.82
C TYR A 381 8.26 -17.69 23.99
N LYS A 382 8.08 -16.37 23.91
CA LYS A 382 7.34 -15.61 24.94
C LYS A 382 5.89 -16.09 25.08
N SER A 383 5.22 -16.38 23.97
CA SER A 383 3.83 -16.84 23.97
C SER A 383 3.69 -18.26 24.53
N LEU A 384 4.75 -19.05 24.46
CA LEU A 384 4.81 -20.42 24.96
C LEU A 384 5.34 -20.53 26.40
N ALA A 385 5.85 -19.45 27.00
CA ALA A 385 6.50 -19.47 28.32
C ALA A 385 5.62 -20.03 29.42
N ASP A 386 4.30 -19.85 29.37
CA ASP A 386 3.33 -20.34 30.35
C ASP A 386 2.61 -21.63 29.90
N SER A 387 3.12 -22.31 28.85
CA SER A 387 2.46 -23.50 28.26
C SER A 387 2.59 -24.78 29.10
N GLY A 388 3.48 -24.78 30.10
CA GLY A 388 3.77 -25.96 30.92
C GLY A 388 4.76 -26.98 30.31
N TYR A 389 5.33 -26.64 29.14
CA TYR A 389 6.44 -27.40 28.54
C TYR A 389 7.79 -27.02 29.17
N GLU A 390 8.75 -27.92 29.10
CA GLU A 390 10.13 -27.66 29.52
C GLU A 390 10.81 -26.67 28.56
N GLU A 391 11.81 -25.91 29.01
CA GLU A 391 12.51 -24.88 28.26
C GLU A 391 13.01 -25.39 26.89
N GLU A 392 13.64 -26.55 26.84
CA GLU A 392 14.13 -27.19 25.62
C GLU A 392 12.99 -27.48 24.60
N GLN A 393 11.82 -27.89 25.11
CA GLN A 393 10.64 -28.10 24.24
C GLN A 393 10.08 -26.78 23.69
N ILE A 394 10.04 -25.73 24.52
CA ILE A 394 9.63 -24.39 24.12
C ILE A 394 10.55 -23.83 23.00
N GLU A 395 11.87 -24.04 23.15
CA GLU A 395 12.85 -23.66 22.12
C GLU A 395 12.57 -24.36 20.79
N LEU A 396 12.33 -25.68 20.80
CA LEU A 396 12.00 -26.45 19.59
C LEU A 396 10.68 -25.99 18.95
N LEU A 397 9.64 -25.70 19.72
CA LEU A 397 8.36 -25.19 19.25
C LEU A 397 8.53 -23.80 18.63
N ALA A 398 9.29 -22.91 19.27
CA ALA A 398 9.55 -21.55 18.77
C ALA A 398 10.40 -21.55 17.49
N ASP A 399 11.35 -22.49 17.35
CA ASP A 399 12.20 -22.63 16.18
C ASP A 399 11.40 -23.05 14.93
N VAL A 400 10.36 -23.86 15.10
CA VAL A 400 9.41 -24.19 14.03
C VAL A 400 8.68 -22.92 13.53
N ILE A 401 8.13 -22.11 14.45
CA ILE A 401 7.43 -20.86 14.07
C ILE A 401 8.40 -19.89 13.39
N LYS A 402 9.62 -19.75 13.90
CA LYS A 402 10.66 -18.93 13.27
C LYS A 402 10.88 -19.35 11.81
N THR A 403 11.08 -20.63 11.57
CA THR A 403 11.36 -21.17 10.24
C THR A 403 10.16 -21.03 9.31
N LEU A 404 8.97 -21.31 9.80
CA LEU A 404 7.73 -21.17 9.01
C LEU A 404 7.43 -19.72 8.67
N ASN A 405 7.63 -18.77 9.60
CA ASN A 405 7.37 -17.36 9.33
C ASN A 405 8.29 -16.81 8.23
N VAL A 406 9.60 -17.14 8.24
CA VAL A 406 10.53 -16.74 7.19
C VAL A 406 10.04 -17.19 5.82
N ARG A 407 9.52 -18.41 5.72
CA ARG A 407 8.97 -18.96 4.46
C ARG A 407 7.65 -18.32 4.08
N TYR A 408 6.72 -18.24 5.02
CA TYR A 408 5.36 -17.72 4.82
C TYR A 408 5.37 -16.27 4.35
N PHE A 409 6.19 -15.43 4.98
CA PHE A 409 6.32 -14.03 4.54
C PHE A 409 7.02 -13.87 3.19
N SER A 410 7.69 -14.92 2.73
CA SER A 410 8.38 -14.95 1.43
C SER A 410 7.58 -15.66 0.34
N GLY A 411 6.37 -16.20 0.62
CA GLY A 411 5.62 -17.04 -0.31
C GLY A 411 6.36 -18.32 -0.68
N MET A 412 7.08 -18.91 0.29
CA MET A 412 7.94 -20.09 0.10
C MET A 412 7.60 -21.25 1.05
N GLU A 413 6.48 -21.21 1.73
CA GLU A 413 6.04 -22.22 2.69
C GLU A 413 5.85 -23.59 2.06
N ASN A 414 5.41 -23.63 0.82
CA ASN A 414 5.22 -24.86 0.05
C ASN A 414 6.52 -25.49 -0.43
N LEU A 415 7.62 -24.72 -0.46
CA LEU A 415 8.92 -25.19 -0.88
C LEU A 415 9.66 -25.82 0.30
N ASN A 416 9.82 -27.14 0.28
CA ASN A 416 10.61 -27.93 1.24
C ASN A 416 10.06 -27.96 2.69
N ALA A 417 8.73 -28.02 2.90
CA ALA A 417 8.18 -28.27 4.23
C ALA A 417 8.69 -29.56 4.90
N SER A 418 9.31 -30.47 4.13
CA SER A 418 9.80 -31.77 4.59
C SER A 418 10.80 -31.68 5.74
N ASP A 419 11.67 -30.68 5.78
CA ASP A 419 12.62 -30.48 6.89
C ASP A 419 11.92 -30.06 8.18
N VAL A 420 10.86 -29.26 8.06
CA VAL A 420 10.04 -28.83 9.21
C VAL A 420 9.18 -30.01 9.70
N ILE A 421 8.45 -30.67 8.81
CA ILE A 421 7.51 -31.76 9.13
C ILE A 421 8.22 -32.94 9.86
N HIS A 422 9.47 -33.21 9.54
CA HIS A 422 10.25 -34.28 10.17
C HIS A 422 11.04 -33.82 11.41
N SER A 423 10.93 -32.55 11.81
CA SER A 423 11.63 -32.03 12.99
C SER A 423 10.99 -32.51 14.32
N GLU A 424 11.77 -32.55 15.39
CA GLU A 424 11.26 -32.82 16.74
C GLU A 424 10.28 -31.71 17.18
N GLY A 425 10.54 -30.47 16.84
CA GLY A 425 9.67 -29.33 17.15
C GLY A 425 8.29 -29.47 16.51
N TYR A 426 8.22 -29.90 15.24
CA TYR A 426 6.91 -30.09 14.58
C TYR A 426 6.15 -31.29 15.19
N LYS A 427 6.84 -32.36 15.59
CA LYS A 427 6.21 -33.43 16.29
C LYS A 427 5.57 -32.97 17.60
N LEU A 428 6.24 -32.10 18.37
CA LEU A 428 5.66 -31.47 19.56
C LEU A 428 4.41 -30.63 19.19
N TRP A 429 4.43 -29.91 18.08
CA TRP A 429 3.24 -29.18 17.59
C TRP A 429 2.06 -30.11 17.29
N THR A 430 2.26 -31.29 16.74
CA THR A 430 1.15 -32.24 16.49
C THR A 430 0.47 -32.70 17.79
N GLU A 431 1.24 -32.82 18.88
CA GLU A 431 0.79 -33.21 20.20
C GLU A 431 0.34 -32.00 21.06
N TYR A 432 0.64 -30.76 20.62
CA TYR A 432 0.31 -29.55 21.37
C TYR A 432 -1.21 -29.38 21.50
N PRO A 433 -1.74 -28.85 22.62
CA PRO A 433 -3.16 -28.56 22.79
C PRO A 433 -3.69 -27.64 21.71
N ASP A 434 -4.97 -27.76 21.38
CA ASP A 434 -5.63 -26.87 20.44
C ASP A 434 -5.49 -25.40 20.89
N SER A 435 -4.96 -24.57 20.01
CA SER A 435 -4.62 -23.18 20.30
C SER A 435 -4.44 -22.39 19.00
N PHE A 436 -4.47 -21.07 19.10
CA PHE A 436 -4.18 -20.20 17.96
C PHE A 436 -2.82 -20.55 17.31
N LEU A 437 -1.75 -20.71 18.09
CA LEU A 437 -0.42 -21.00 17.54
C LEU A 437 -0.35 -22.36 16.87
N LYS A 438 -1.00 -23.40 17.41
CA LYS A 438 -1.09 -24.70 16.74
C LYS A 438 -1.78 -24.60 15.40
N ASN A 439 -2.91 -23.92 15.37
CA ASN A 439 -3.69 -23.73 14.14
C ASN A 439 -2.93 -22.83 13.13
N TYR A 440 -2.18 -21.84 13.61
CA TYR A 440 -1.29 -21.03 12.77
C TYR A 440 -0.20 -21.86 12.10
N VAL A 441 0.49 -22.73 12.86
CA VAL A 441 1.48 -23.67 12.30
C VAL A 441 0.84 -24.61 11.29
N ALA A 442 -0.36 -25.12 11.60
CA ALA A 442 -1.08 -26.04 10.72
C ALA A 442 -1.50 -25.36 9.41
N THR A 443 -1.99 -24.10 9.46
CA THR A 443 -2.42 -23.38 8.26
C THR A 443 -1.27 -23.15 7.28
N ILE A 444 -0.10 -22.76 7.76
CA ILE A 444 1.10 -22.56 6.93
C ILE A 444 1.56 -23.86 6.28
N ILE A 445 1.53 -24.98 7.01
CA ILE A 445 1.95 -26.29 6.48
C ILE A 445 0.91 -26.86 5.49
N SER A 446 -0.38 -26.54 5.66
CA SER A 446 -1.46 -27.08 4.84
C SER A 446 -1.81 -26.21 3.64
N ASP A 447 -1.13 -25.13 3.44
CA ASP A 447 -1.33 -24.28 2.28
C ASP A 447 -1.18 -25.11 1.00
N LYS A 448 -2.18 -24.99 0.11
CA LYS A 448 -2.30 -25.82 -1.09
C LYS A 448 -2.00 -25.08 -2.37
N ASP A 449 -1.92 -23.77 -2.30
CA ASP A 449 -1.55 -22.97 -3.46
C ASP A 449 -0.05 -23.13 -3.68
N THR A 450 0.33 -23.47 -4.91
CA THR A 450 1.63 -24.11 -5.16
C THR A 450 2.76 -23.14 -5.48
N ASP A 451 2.47 -21.90 -5.78
CA ASP A 451 3.48 -20.88 -6.11
C ASP A 451 2.94 -19.46 -5.85
N ASP A 452 3.26 -18.92 -4.67
CA ASP A 452 2.83 -17.59 -4.24
C ASP A 452 3.68 -16.45 -4.83
N ASN A 453 4.68 -16.81 -5.62
CA ASN A 453 5.60 -15.86 -6.23
C ASN A 453 5.43 -15.71 -7.75
N HIS A 454 4.64 -16.59 -8.40
CA HIS A 454 4.45 -16.54 -9.84
C HIS A 454 3.00 -16.88 -10.23
N LEU A 455 2.44 -16.06 -11.13
CA LEU A 455 1.13 -16.32 -11.70
C LEU A 455 1.12 -15.90 -13.17
N SER A 456 0.63 -16.80 -14.04
CA SER A 456 0.37 -16.50 -15.45
C SER A 456 -1.10 -16.73 -15.75
N ILE A 457 -1.80 -15.69 -16.19
CA ILE A 457 -3.24 -15.77 -16.51
C ILE A 457 -3.56 -15.05 -17.81
N LYS A 458 -4.61 -15.51 -18.49
CA LYS A 458 -5.31 -14.73 -19.52
C LYS A 458 -6.37 -13.87 -18.86
N LEU A 459 -6.46 -12.60 -19.28
CA LEU A 459 -7.54 -11.74 -18.86
C LEU A 459 -8.78 -12.05 -19.70
N GLU A 460 -9.91 -12.19 -19.02
CA GLU A 460 -11.20 -12.24 -19.68
C GLU A 460 -11.73 -10.80 -19.85
N PRO A 461 -12.25 -10.43 -21.02
CA PRO A 461 -12.88 -9.13 -21.21
C PRO A 461 -13.97 -8.89 -20.17
N VAL A 462 -14.03 -7.68 -19.61
CA VAL A 462 -15.09 -7.30 -18.68
C VAL A 462 -16.44 -7.39 -19.40
N THR A 463 -17.29 -8.32 -18.97
CA THR A 463 -18.64 -8.54 -19.54
C THR A 463 -19.63 -8.93 -18.46
N ASP A 464 -20.88 -8.43 -18.55
CA ASP A 464 -21.96 -8.81 -17.64
C ASP A 464 -22.53 -10.19 -18.03
N LYS A 465 -22.19 -11.24 -17.28
CA LYS A 465 -22.74 -12.59 -17.50
C LYS A 465 -24.24 -12.71 -17.32
N THR A 466 -24.88 -11.78 -16.63
CA THR A 466 -26.35 -11.82 -16.41
C THR A 466 -27.14 -11.24 -17.57
N ALA A 467 -26.47 -10.60 -18.53
CA ALA A 467 -27.07 -10.02 -19.72
C ALA A 467 -27.19 -11.01 -20.90
N GLN A 468 -26.65 -12.22 -20.75
CA GLN A 468 -26.77 -13.35 -21.69
C GLN A 468 -27.84 -14.32 -21.22
#